data_55c52057a6efff0cfde1f6768620b3d6
#
_entry.id   55c52057a6efff0cfde1f6768620b3d6
#
_cell.length_a   1.000
_cell.length_b   1.000
_cell.length_c   1.000
_cell.angle_alpha   90.00
_cell.angle_beta   90.00
_cell.angle_gamma   90.00
#
_symmetry.space_group_name_H-M   'P 1'
#
loop_
_entity.id
_entity.type
_entity.pdbx_description
1 polymer ?
#
loop_
_entity_poly.entity_id
_entity_poly.type
_entity_poly.pdbx_seq_one_letter_code
_entity_poly.pdbx_strand_id
1 'polypeptide(L)'
;MKKEGIKIVKRKKKRFSSYLGELSPAVPNIVNLDFSASAPNEKWLTDISEFACSKGKLYLSIIRDCFNDEIVSYKIGDKPTATLANDTLTEAIKKLKRTDSRPIIHSDRGCHYRWPGWISLTNDNKLIRSMSKKGCSPDNAACEGFFGRMKTECFYNHSIEELSLDELKTYLSNYIQWYNNDRIKNTLGGLSPVQYRLRFG
;
A
#
# COMPACT_ATOMS: atom_id res chain seq x y z
N MET A 1 -20.96 7.16 39.28
CA MET A 1 -20.90 5.78 38.73
C MET A 1 -21.14 4.66 39.76
N LYS A 2 -20.61 4.69 40.98
CA LYS A 2 -20.96 3.66 42.00
C LYS A 2 -22.38 3.77 42.52
N LYS A 3 -23.02 4.93 42.50
CA LYS A 3 -24.40 5.14 42.96
C LYS A 3 -25.47 4.74 41.97
N GLU A 4 -25.15 4.61 40.70
CA GLU A 4 -26.09 4.36 39.60
C GLU A 4 -26.08 2.89 39.12
N GLY A 5 -25.39 1.98 39.80
CA GLY A 5 -25.35 0.55 39.44
C GLY A 5 -24.76 0.22 38.05
N ILE A 6 -24.16 1.19 37.38
CA ILE A 6 -23.63 1.02 36.02
C ILE A 6 -22.30 0.24 36.05
N LYS A 7 -22.32 -0.99 35.55
CA LYS A 7 -21.13 -1.81 35.34
C LYS A 7 -20.63 -1.64 33.91
N ILE A 8 -19.41 -1.12 33.76
CA ILE A 8 -18.75 -1.07 32.45
C ILE A 8 -18.29 -2.49 32.08
N VAL A 9 -18.99 -3.12 31.14
CA VAL A 9 -18.57 -4.40 30.57
C VAL A 9 -17.53 -4.09 29.52
N LYS A 10 -16.25 -4.25 29.84
CA LYS A 10 -15.19 -4.22 28.83
C LYS A 10 -15.37 -5.40 27.89
N ARG A 11 -15.72 -5.14 26.62
CA ARG A 11 -15.67 -6.17 25.57
C ARG A 11 -14.28 -6.78 25.56
N LYS A 12 -14.16 -8.06 25.87
CA LYS A 12 -12.91 -8.80 25.64
C LYS A 12 -12.61 -8.72 24.15
N LYS A 13 -11.55 -8.03 23.75
CA LYS A 13 -11.06 -8.11 22.37
C LYS A 13 -10.73 -9.57 22.12
N LYS A 14 -11.52 -10.24 21.25
CA LYS A 14 -11.15 -11.55 20.73
C LYS A 14 -9.83 -11.31 19.97
N ARG A 15 -8.73 -11.90 20.48
CA ARG A 15 -7.50 -12.00 19.72
C ARG A 15 -7.76 -12.95 18.56
N PHE A 16 -8.14 -12.41 17.43
CA PHE A 16 -8.09 -13.16 16.18
C PHE A 16 -6.61 -13.31 15.83
N SER A 17 -6.06 -14.49 16.10
CA SER A 17 -4.81 -14.91 15.49
C SER A 17 -5.20 -15.80 14.31
N SER A 18 -5.19 -15.25 13.10
CA SER A 18 -5.23 -16.02 11.85
C SER A 18 -3.90 -16.76 11.59
N TYR A 19 -3.06 -16.86 12.59
CA TYR A 19 -1.69 -17.36 12.51
C TYR A 19 -1.63 -18.79 13.05
N LEU A 20 -1.94 -19.75 12.19
CA LEU A 20 -1.54 -21.15 12.37
C LEU A 20 -0.22 -21.38 11.61
N GLY A 21 0.90 -21.02 12.24
CA GLY A 21 2.23 -21.27 11.70
C GLY A 21 2.69 -20.33 10.56
N GLU A 22 3.97 -20.03 10.55
CA GLU A 22 4.62 -19.31 9.43
C GLU A 22 4.99 -20.33 8.36
N LEU A 23 4.18 -20.46 7.31
CA LEU A 23 4.43 -21.39 6.20
C LEU A 23 5.51 -20.88 5.23
N SER A 24 5.98 -19.66 5.38
CA SER A 24 7.02 -19.07 4.55
C SER A 24 8.27 -18.78 5.38
N PRO A 25 9.49 -18.85 4.80
CA PRO A 25 10.72 -18.43 5.48
C PRO A 25 10.58 -17.02 6.06
N ALA A 26 11.16 -16.80 7.23
CA ALA A 26 11.18 -15.48 7.87
C ALA A 26 11.83 -14.46 6.92
N VAL A 27 11.07 -13.39 6.57
CA VAL A 27 11.58 -12.30 5.75
C VAL A 27 12.05 -11.18 6.68
N PRO A 28 13.32 -10.73 6.58
CA PRO A 28 13.83 -9.66 7.43
C PRO A 28 13.18 -8.31 7.13
N ASN A 29 13.14 -7.42 8.13
CA ASN A 29 12.82 -6.01 7.92
C ASN A 29 14.08 -5.26 7.49
N ILE A 30 14.33 -5.20 6.18
CA ILE A 30 15.51 -4.52 5.60
C ILE A 30 15.31 -3.00 5.60
N VAL A 31 14.09 -2.53 5.34
CA VAL A 31 13.75 -1.10 5.26
C VAL A 31 13.91 -0.43 6.63
N ASN A 32 13.49 -1.11 7.71
CA ASN A 32 13.69 -0.70 9.10
C ASN A 32 13.42 0.80 9.35
N LEU A 33 12.25 1.28 8.93
CA LEU A 33 11.79 2.68 9.02
C LEU A 33 12.53 3.69 8.12
N ASP A 34 13.55 3.28 7.37
CA ASP A 34 14.20 4.13 6.39
C ASP A 34 13.47 4.08 5.04
N PHE A 35 12.53 4.98 4.88
CA PHE A 35 11.74 5.14 3.64
C PHE A 35 12.39 6.12 2.65
N SER A 36 13.65 6.50 2.83
CA SER A 36 14.40 7.29 1.87
C SER A 36 14.98 6.41 0.76
N ALA A 37 15.12 6.94 -0.44
CA ALA A 37 15.81 6.32 -1.56
C ALA A 37 16.61 7.36 -2.33
N SER A 38 17.79 6.98 -2.82
CA SER A 38 18.69 7.87 -3.55
C SER A 38 18.42 7.86 -5.05
N ALA A 39 17.74 6.83 -5.55
CA ALA A 39 17.44 6.66 -6.96
C ALA A 39 16.04 6.04 -7.15
N PRO A 40 15.42 6.26 -8.33
CA PRO A 40 14.18 5.58 -8.70
C PRO A 40 14.32 4.06 -8.62
N ASN A 41 13.27 3.39 -8.18
CA ASN A 41 13.17 1.93 -8.10
C ASN A 41 14.19 1.26 -7.13
N GLU A 42 14.76 2.01 -6.20
CA GLU A 42 15.63 1.44 -5.16
C GLU A 42 14.80 0.73 -4.08
N LYS A 43 13.74 1.38 -3.60
CA LYS A 43 12.84 0.86 -2.57
C LYS A 43 11.40 1.08 -2.96
N TRP A 44 10.64 0.01 -2.95
CA TRP A 44 9.20 0.02 -3.17
C TRP A 44 8.45 -0.39 -1.91
N LEU A 45 7.34 0.28 -1.65
CA LEU A 45 6.40 -0.09 -0.60
C LEU A 45 5.11 -0.58 -1.24
N THR A 46 4.48 -1.57 -0.63
CA THR A 46 3.20 -2.11 -1.11
C THR A 46 2.23 -2.31 0.04
N ASP A 47 0.96 -2.06 -0.24
CA ASP A 47 -0.14 -2.30 0.70
C ASP A 47 -1.47 -2.36 -0.06
N ILE A 48 -2.50 -2.89 0.61
CA ILE A 48 -3.86 -2.95 0.10
C ILE A 48 -4.80 -2.24 1.07
N SER A 49 -5.58 -1.28 0.59
CA SER A 49 -6.58 -0.58 1.40
C SER A 49 -8.00 -0.76 0.87
N GLU A 50 -8.95 -0.88 1.80
CA GLU A 50 -10.38 -0.94 1.52
C GLU A 50 -10.96 0.46 1.35
N PHE A 51 -11.84 0.60 0.34
CA PHE A 51 -12.69 1.76 0.09
C PHE A 51 -14.14 1.29 -0.02
N ALA A 52 -15.01 1.81 0.84
CA ALA A 52 -16.41 1.41 0.91
C ALA A 52 -17.33 2.52 0.40
N CYS A 53 -18.42 2.13 -0.27
CA CYS A 53 -19.56 2.98 -0.61
C CYS A 53 -20.86 2.24 -0.26
N SER A 54 -22.02 2.87 -0.47
CA SER A 54 -23.33 2.26 -0.16
C SER A 54 -23.61 1.00 -0.99
N LYS A 55 -22.97 0.85 -2.14
CA LYS A 55 -23.16 -0.28 -3.07
C LYS A 55 -22.16 -1.41 -2.87
N GLY A 56 -21.21 -1.26 -1.93
CA GLY A 56 -20.23 -2.30 -1.64
C GLY A 56 -18.84 -1.77 -1.31
N LYS A 57 -17.83 -2.58 -1.63
CA LYS A 57 -16.44 -2.28 -1.29
C LYS A 57 -15.52 -2.57 -2.47
N LEU A 58 -14.50 -1.74 -2.63
CA LEU A 58 -13.36 -1.99 -3.50
C LEU A 58 -12.06 -2.00 -2.70
N TYR A 59 -11.09 -2.72 -3.20
CA TYR A 59 -9.74 -2.84 -2.64
C TYR A 59 -8.73 -2.30 -3.63
N LEU A 60 -7.94 -1.35 -3.18
CA LEU A 60 -6.87 -0.74 -3.96
C LEU A 60 -5.52 -1.27 -3.48
N SER A 61 -4.82 -1.98 -4.35
CA SER A 61 -3.44 -2.42 -4.16
C SER A 61 -2.50 -1.47 -4.89
N ILE A 62 -1.41 -1.06 -4.25
CA ILE A 62 -0.43 -0.11 -4.81
C ILE A 62 0.99 -0.62 -4.69
N ILE A 63 1.86 -0.17 -5.61
CA ILE A 63 3.32 -0.12 -5.43
C ILE A 63 3.73 1.35 -5.46
N ARG A 64 4.37 1.82 -4.38
CA ARG A 64 4.85 3.19 -4.23
C ARG A 64 6.37 3.20 -4.21
N ASP A 65 7.00 4.09 -4.99
CA ASP A 65 8.43 4.32 -4.97
C ASP A 65 8.82 5.28 -3.84
N CYS A 66 9.82 4.90 -3.05
CA CYS A 66 10.32 5.75 -1.97
C CYS A 66 11.13 6.96 -2.47
N PHE A 67 11.64 6.93 -3.70
CA PHE A 67 12.44 8.02 -4.25
C PHE A 67 11.64 9.31 -4.42
N ASN A 68 10.46 9.19 -5.00
CA ASN A 68 9.64 10.34 -5.37
C ASN A 68 8.18 10.22 -4.91
N ASP A 69 7.85 9.19 -4.13
CA ASP A 69 6.49 8.92 -3.68
C ASP A 69 5.48 8.58 -4.80
N GLU A 70 5.95 8.29 -6.00
CA GLU A 70 5.09 7.92 -7.13
C GLU A 70 4.40 6.58 -6.89
N ILE A 71 3.13 6.50 -7.22
CA ILE A 71 2.43 5.23 -7.34
C ILE A 71 2.81 4.62 -8.69
N VAL A 72 3.83 3.76 -8.66
CA VAL A 72 4.41 3.11 -9.86
C VAL A 72 3.38 2.24 -10.55
N SER A 73 2.59 1.50 -9.76
CA SER A 73 1.48 0.69 -10.26
C SER A 73 0.37 0.57 -9.23
N TYR A 74 -0.82 0.27 -9.71
CA TYR A 74 -1.97 -0.05 -8.87
C TYR A 74 -2.95 -0.97 -9.58
N LYS A 75 -3.76 -1.67 -8.80
CA LYS A 75 -4.92 -2.45 -9.26
C LYS A 75 -6.07 -2.26 -8.29
N ILE A 76 -7.29 -2.28 -8.82
CA ILE A 76 -8.53 -2.18 -8.05
C ILE A 76 -9.33 -3.46 -8.27
N GLY A 77 -9.77 -4.08 -7.19
CA GLY A 77 -10.55 -5.31 -7.20
C GLY A 77 -11.67 -5.30 -6.15
N ASP A 78 -12.56 -6.26 -6.26
CA ASP A 78 -13.68 -6.47 -5.34
C ASP A 78 -13.30 -7.24 -4.06
N LYS A 79 -12.10 -7.84 -4.04
CA LYS A 79 -11.56 -8.62 -2.92
C LYS A 79 -10.06 -8.39 -2.75
N PRO A 80 -9.54 -8.41 -1.50
CA PRO A 80 -8.11 -8.28 -1.23
C PRO A 80 -7.42 -9.65 -1.44
N THR A 81 -7.31 -10.09 -2.68
CA THR A 81 -6.75 -11.39 -3.03
C THR A 81 -5.24 -11.34 -3.27
N ALA A 82 -4.57 -12.50 -3.21
CA ALA A 82 -3.19 -12.62 -3.62
C ALA A 82 -2.99 -12.25 -5.11
N THR A 83 -3.97 -12.55 -5.95
CA THR A 83 -3.98 -12.17 -7.37
C THR A 83 -3.91 -10.64 -7.51
N LEU A 84 -4.73 -9.89 -6.74
CA LEU A 84 -4.71 -8.43 -6.77
C LEU A 84 -3.31 -7.86 -6.45
N ALA A 85 -2.64 -8.39 -5.43
CA ALA A 85 -1.28 -8.00 -5.08
C ALA A 85 -0.28 -8.38 -6.19
N ASN A 86 -0.35 -9.62 -6.70
CA ASN A 86 0.55 -10.12 -7.75
C ASN A 86 0.41 -9.34 -9.05
N ASP A 87 -0.81 -9.03 -9.48
CA ASP A 87 -1.07 -8.24 -10.69
C ASP A 87 -0.51 -6.82 -10.56
N THR A 88 -0.66 -6.22 -9.35
CA THR A 88 -0.07 -4.92 -9.06
C THR A 88 1.46 -4.96 -9.19
N LEU A 89 2.10 -5.98 -8.63
CA LEU A 89 3.56 -6.14 -8.72
C LEU A 89 4.01 -6.42 -10.15
N THR A 90 3.29 -7.25 -10.88
CA THR A 90 3.59 -7.55 -12.29
C THR A 90 3.62 -6.28 -13.15
N GLU A 91 2.65 -5.38 -12.96
CA GLU A 91 2.64 -4.10 -13.68
C GLU A 91 3.79 -3.18 -13.28
N ALA A 92 4.20 -3.18 -12.01
CA ALA A 92 5.37 -2.41 -11.58
C ALA A 92 6.66 -2.95 -12.23
N ILE A 93 6.83 -4.28 -12.22
CA ILE A 93 8.02 -4.94 -12.80
C ILE A 93 8.16 -4.63 -14.28
N LYS A 94 7.08 -4.56 -15.05
CA LYS A 94 7.11 -4.19 -16.48
C LYS A 94 7.71 -2.80 -16.73
N LYS A 95 7.69 -1.92 -15.75
CA LYS A 95 8.26 -0.56 -15.84
C LYS A 95 9.74 -0.50 -15.48
N LEU A 96 10.32 -1.58 -14.93
CA LEU A 96 11.75 -1.64 -14.64
C LEU A 96 12.55 -1.76 -15.94
N LYS A 97 13.63 -0.97 -16.02
CA LYS A 97 14.62 -1.12 -17.07
C LYS A 97 15.56 -2.29 -16.74
N ARG A 98 16.17 -2.92 -17.73
CA ARG A 98 17.12 -4.04 -17.53
C ARG A 98 18.36 -3.66 -16.72
N THR A 99 18.69 -2.38 -16.69
CA THR A 99 19.85 -1.80 -15.99
C THR A 99 19.55 -1.43 -14.54
N ASP A 100 18.27 -1.51 -14.13
CA ASP A 100 17.89 -1.10 -12.78
C ASP A 100 18.46 -2.09 -11.75
N SER A 101 18.84 -1.55 -10.60
CA SER A 101 19.23 -2.34 -9.45
C SER A 101 18.06 -3.25 -8.99
N ARG A 102 18.35 -4.21 -8.11
CA ARG A 102 17.34 -5.07 -7.51
C ARG A 102 16.49 -4.24 -6.53
N PRO A 103 15.23 -3.88 -6.85
CA PRO A 103 14.39 -3.15 -5.92
C PRO A 103 14.15 -3.94 -4.63
N ILE A 104 14.21 -3.24 -3.50
CA ILE A 104 13.69 -3.75 -2.24
C ILE A 104 12.18 -3.54 -2.27
N ILE A 105 11.37 -4.61 -2.19
CA ILE A 105 9.92 -4.54 -2.04
C ILE A 105 9.52 -4.80 -0.59
N HIS A 106 9.02 -3.78 0.09
CA HIS A 106 8.59 -3.86 1.49
C HIS A 106 7.07 -3.93 1.59
N SER A 107 6.59 -4.84 2.42
CA SER A 107 5.17 -5.04 2.73
C SER A 107 4.95 -5.24 4.22
N ASP A 108 3.71 -5.15 4.63
CA ASP A 108 3.28 -5.71 5.91
C ASP A 108 3.35 -7.25 5.87
N ARG A 109 2.85 -7.90 6.94
CA ARG A 109 2.80 -9.37 7.03
C ARG A 109 1.46 -9.94 6.55
N GLY A 110 0.75 -9.26 5.66
CA GLY A 110 -0.47 -9.73 5.04
C GLY A 110 -0.28 -11.10 4.38
N CYS A 111 -1.32 -11.96 4.40
CA CYS A 111 -1.23 -13.32 3.87
C CYS A 111 -0.86 -13.33 2.39
N HIS A 112 -1.35 -12.37 1.61
CA HIS A 112 -1.10 -12.25 0.17
C HIS A 112 0.38 -12.04 -0.19
N TYR A 113 1.18 -11.40 0.68
CA TYR A 113 2.62 -11.21 0.47
C TYR A 113 3.49 -12.40 0.92
N ARG A 114 2.87 -13.44 1.46
CA ARG A 114 3.52 -14.69 1.93
C ARG A 114 3.13 -15.91 1.12
N TRP A 115 2.24 -15.76 0.16
CA TRP A 115 1.79 -16.84 -0.71
C TRP A 115 2.84 -17.18 -1.77
N PRO A 116 2.87 -18.45 -2.25
CA PRO A 116 3.86 -18.91 -3.24
C PRO A 116 3.95 -18.05 -4.49
N GLY A 117 2.83 -17.57 -5.02
CA GLY A 117 2.80 -16.72 -6.22
C GLY A 117 3.57 -15.40 -6.03
N TRP A 118 3.43 -14.73 -4.87
CA TRP A 118 4.19 -13.52 -4.56
C TRP A 118 5.69 -13.84 -4.41
N ILE A 119 6.00 -14.96 -3.74
CA ILE A 119 7.38 -15.39 -3.51
C ILE A 119 8.07 -15.70 -4.85
N SER A 120 7.43 -16.48 -5.73
CA SER A 120 7.97 -16.77 -7.07
C SER A 120 8.15 -15.51 -7.88
N LEU A 121 7.13 -14.64 -7.94
CA LEU A 121 7.18 -13.40 -8.71
C LEU A 121 8.34 -12.48 -8.28
N THR A 122 8.57 -12.35 -6.96
CA THR A 122 9.69 -11.56 -6.44
C THR A 122 11.05 -12.19 -6.73
N ASN A 123 11.18 -13.53 -6.59
CA ASN A 123 12.42 -14.27 -6.85
C ASN A 123 12.80 -14.26 -8.33
N ASP A 124 11.83 -14.56 -9.21
CA ASP A 124 12.04 -14.64 -10.67
C ASP A 124 12.48 -13.30 -11.24
N ASN A 125 12.03 -12.21 -10.64
CA ASN A 125 12.41 -10.85 -11.03
C ASN A 125 13.53 -10.25 -10.17
N LYS A 126 14.16 -11.06 -9.32
CA LYS A 126 15.32 -10.70 -8.49
C LYS A 126 15.03 -9.54 -7.52
N LEU A 127 13.79 -9.34 -7.08
CA LEU A 127 13.44 -8.37 -6.07
C LEU A 127 13.87 -8.83 -4.68
N ILE A 128 14.30 -7.90 -3.84
CA ILE A 128 14.68 -8.17 -2.46
C ILE A 128 13.44 -7.98 -1.57
N ARG A 129 12.95 -9.04 -0.97
CA ARG A 129 11.79 -8.98 -0.08
C ARG A 129 12.17 -8.40 1.28
N SER A 130 11.35 -7.46 1.76
CA SER A 130 11.42 -6.91 3.11
C SER A 130 10.02 -6.93 3.72
N MET A 131 9.91 -7.24 5.00
CA MET A 131 8.61 -7.27 5.69
C MET A 131 8.69 -6.60 7.06
N SER A 132 7.60 -5.90 7.43
CA SER A 132 7.42 -5.34 8.76
C SER A 132 7.65 -6.38 9.85
N LYS A 133 8.19 -5.96 11.00
CA LYS A 133 8.27 -6.81 12.18
C LYS A 133 6.88 -7.16 12.69
N LYS A 134 6.73 -8.34 13.30
CA LYS A 134 5.45 -8.78 13.85
C LYS A 134 4.96 -7.80 14.92
N GLY A 135 3.77 -7.22 14.70
CA GLY A 135 3.16 -6.29 15.65
C GLY A 135 3.74 -4.87 15.63
N CYS A 136 4.59 -4.53 14.65
CA CYS A 136 5.15 -3.19 14.46
C CYS A 136 4.42 -2.48 13.32
N SER A 137 3.31 -1.79 13.62
CA SER A 137 2.59 -0.94 12.65
C SER A 137 3.45 0.17 12.03
N PRO A 138 4.39 0.82 12.75
CA PRO A 138 5.21 1.87 12.17
C PRO A 138 6.03 1.46 10.95
N ASP A 139 6.34 0.17 10.82
CA ASP A 139 7.15 -0.35 9.72
C ASP A 139 6.49 -0.18 8.34
N ASN A 140 5.16 0.06 8.26
CA ASN A 140 4.44 0.38 7.01
C ASN A 140 3.82 1.78 7.01
N ALA A 141 4.27 2.66 7.92
CA ALA A 141 3.69 3.99 8.14
C ALA A 141 3.63 4.85 6.86
N ALA A 142 4.55 4.67 5.93
CA ALA A 142 4.58 5.44 4.70
C ALA A 142 3.42 5.08 3.74
N CYS A 143 3.04 3.80 3.64
CA CYS A 143 1.83 3.38 2.90
C CYS A 143 0.56 3.76 3.65
N GLU A 144 0.53 3.55 4.97
CA GLU A 144 -0.61 3.96 5.81
C GLU A 144 -0.87 5.47 5.69
N GLY A 145 0.19 6.29 5.69
CA GLY A 145 0.12 7.74 5.51
C GLY A 145 -0.41 8.14 4.12
N PHE A 146 -0.03 7.41 3.06
CA PHE A 146 -0.59 7.63 1.73
C PHE A 146 -2.10 7.33 1.71
N PHE A 147 -2.52 6.14 2.17
CA PHE A 147 -3.92 5.76 2.19
C PHE A 147 -4.78 6.64 3.12
N GLY A 148 -4.25 7.02 4.28
CA GLY A 148 -4.92 7.96 5.18
C GLY A 148 -5.19 9.28 4.50
N ARG A 149 -4.20 9.85 3.81
CA ARG A 149 -4.33 11.09 3.05
C ARG A 149 -5.29 10.94 1.87
N MET A 150 -5.15 9.89 1.08
CA MET A 150 -6.08 9.59 -0.01
C MET A 150 -7.51 9.53 0.50
N LYS A 151 -7.78 8.81 1.58
CA LYS A 151 -9.10 8.75 2.20
C LYS A 151 -9.60 10.12 2.61
N THR A 152 -8.76 10.92 3.26
CA THR A 152 -9.13 12.30 3.67
C THR A 152 -9.43 13.18 2.44
N GLU A 153 -8.54 13.20 1.46
CA GLU A 153 -8.68 14.05 0.27
C GLU A 153 -9.85 13.60 -0.63
N CYS A 154 -10.09 12.29 -0.73
CA CYS A 154 -11.22 11.75 -1.49
C CYS A 154 -12.57 11.95 -0.79
N PHE A 155 -12.62 11.78 0.54
CA PHE A 155 -13.90 11.69 1.26
C PHE A 155 -14.34 13.03 1.87
N TYR A 156 -13.44 13.99 2.06
CA TYR A 156 -13.76 15.21 2.82
C TYR A 156 -14.74 16.16 2.10
N ASN A 157 -14.86 16.07 0.77
CA ASN A 157 -15.70 16.97 -0.03
C ASN A 157 -16.64 16.26 -1.01
N HIS A 158 -16.77 14.94 -0.96
CA HIS A 158 -17.59 14.19 -1.92
C HIS A 158 -18.42 13.13 -1.19
N SER A 159 -19.71 13.04 -1.56
CA SER A 159 -20.62 11.96 -1.13
C SER A 159 -20.26 10.64 -1.81
N ILE A 160 -19.06 10.12 -1.53
CA ILE A 160 -18.60 8.83 -2.08
C ILE A 160 -19.57 7.70 -1.67
N GLU A 161 -20.30 7.89 -0.57
CA GLU A 161 -21.31 6.94 -0.11
C GLU A 161 -22.39 6.65 -1.15
N GLU A 162 -22.68 7.59 -2.06
CA GLU A 162 -23.72 7.44 -3.09
C GLU A 162 -23.21 6.83 -4.40
N LEU A 163 -21.89 6.70 -4.58
CA LEU A 163 -21.29 6.20 -5.82
C LEU A 163 -21.64 4.72 -6.05
N SER A 164 -21.82 4.36 -7.30
CA SER A 164 -21.72 2.98 -7.76
C SER A 164 -20.29 2.47 -7.66
N LEU A 165 -20.10 1.15 -7.71
CA LEU A 165 -18.74 0.56 -7.67
C LEU A 165 -17.88 1.00 -8.87
N ASP A 166 -18.48 1.18 -10.05
CA ASP A 166 -17.75 1.62 -11.26
C ASP A 166 -17.33 3.10 -11.16
N GLU A 167 -18.21 3.94 -10.63
CA GLU A 167 -17.87 5.34 -10.34
C GLU A 167 -16.77 5.44 -9.28
N LEU A 168 -16.88 4.66 -8.19
CA LEU A 168 -15.82 4.60 -7.18
C LEU A 168 -14.48 4.14 -7.78
N LYS A 169 -14.49 3.12 -8.64
CA LYS A 169 -13.29 2.64 -9.34
C LYS A 169 -12.66 3.73 -10.20
N THR A 170 -13.49 4.43 -10.97
CA THR A 170 -13.07 5.56 -11.81
C THR A 170 -12.50 6.68 -10.97
N TYR A 171 -13.16 7.02 -9.86
CA TYR A 171 -12.73 8.05 -8.93
C TYR A 171 -11.36 7.74 -8.31
N LEU A 172 -11.15 6.52 -7.82
CA LEU A 172 -9.86 6.07 -7.27
C LEU A 172 -8.75 6.12 -8.33
N SER A 173 -9.06 5.73 -9.56
CA SER A 173 -8.10 5.78 -10.67
C SER A 173 -7.71 7.23 -11.01
N ASN A 174 -8.68 8.13 -11.09
CA ASN A 174 -8.45 9.55 -11.37
C ASN A 174 -7.63 10.21 -10.26
N TYR A 175 -7.91 9.87 -8.99
CA TYR A 175 -7.12 10.36 -7.87
C TYR A 175 -5.64 9.97 -8.01
N ILE A 176 -5.32 8.72 -8.36
CA ILE A 176 -3.93 8.28 -8.52
C ILE A 176 -3.25 9.02 -9.68
N GLN A 177 -3.96 9.23 -10.79
CA GLN A 177 -3.42 10.01 -11.91
C GLN A 177 -3.11 11.45 -11.48
N TRP A 178 -4.06 12.12 -10.84
CA TRP A 178 -3.85 13.46 -10.29
C TRP A 178 -2.72 13.48 -9.24
N TYR A 179 -2.67 12.50 -8.31
CA TYR A 179 -1.63 12.41 -7.30
C TYR A 179 -0.23 12.32 -7.91
N ASN A 180 -0.06 11.50 -8.94
CA ASN A 180 1.22 11.31 -9.60
C ASN A 180 1.64 12.52 -10.44
N ASN A 181 0.72 13.13 -11.18
CA ASN A 181 1.06 14.13 -12.21
C ASN A 181 0.94 15.58 -11.72
N ASP A 182 -0.02 15.86 -10.83
CA ASP A 182 -0.43 17.23 -10.53
C ASP A 182 -0.29 17.60 -9.05
N ARG A 183 -0.38 16.62 -8.15
CA ARG A 183 -0.36 16.88 -6.71
C ARG A 183 1.01 17.36 -6.26
N ILE A 184 1.11 18.65 -5.92
CA ILE A 184 2.32 19.28 -5.41
C ILE A 184 2.66 18.75 -4.01
N LYS A 185 3.95 18.42 -3.77
CA LYS A 185 4.48 17.94 -2.51
C LYS A 185 5.63 18.81 -2.03
N ASN A 186 5.53 19.35 -0.82
CA ASN A 186 6.60 20.14 -0.21
C ASN A 186 7.89 19.34 -0.04
N THR A 187 7.77 18.03 0.27
CA THR A 187 8.91 17.11 0.38
C THR A 187 9.67 16.90 -0.94
N LEU A 188 9.04 17.24 -2.06
CA LEU A 188 9.61 17.15 -3.40
C LEU A 188 9.92 18.54 -3.99
N GLY A 189 10.12 19.54 -3.13
CA GLY A 189 10.44 20.90 -3.57
C GLY A 189 9.33 21.58 -4.38
N GLY A 190 8.06 21.26 -4.10
CA GLY A 190 6.91 21.83 -4.80
C GLY A 190 6.61 21.17 -6.15
N LEU A 191 7.16 20.00 -6.41
CA LEU A 191 6.91 19.22 -7.61
C LEU A 191 5.90 18.09 -7.33
N SER A 192 5.25 17.60 -8.38
CA SER A 192 4.53 16.34 -8.32
C SER A 192 5.50 15.14 -8.36
N PRO A 193 5.06 13.93 -7.94
CA PRO A 193 5.89 12.74 -8.04
C PRO A 193 6.52 12.53 -9.42
N VAL A 194 5.74 12.59 -10.48
CA VAL A 194 6.25 12.39 -11.86
C VAL A 194 7.21 13.52 -12.27
N GLN A 195 6.87 14.78 -11.97
CA GLN A 195 7.78 15.90 -12.26
C GLN A 195 9.12 15.76 -11.54
N TYR A 196 9.10 15.32 -10.29
CA TYR A 196 10.33 15.08 -9.54
C TYR A 196 11.18 13.98 -10.18
N ARG A 197 10.55 12.86 -10.58
CA ARG A 197 11.24 11.76 -11.28
C ARG A 197 11.86 12.21 -12.59
N LEU A 198 11.12 12.98 -13.40
CA LEU A 198 11.63 13.50 -14.69
C LEU A 198 12.81 14.44 -14.54
N ARG A 199 12.92 15.13 -13.39
CA ARG A 199 13.97 16.10 -13.15
C ARG A 199 15.21 15.50 -12.50
N PHE A 200 15.04 14.49 -11.63
CA PHE A 200 16.11 14.00 -10.76
C PHE A 200 16.30 12.48 -10.82
N GLY A 201 15.49 11.72 -11.59
CA GLY A 201 15.51 10.26 -11.71
C GLY A 201 16.23 9.69 -12.92
#